data_4c719c1a55543567f79016d083c014bb
#
_entry.id   4c719c1a55543567f79016d083c014bb
#
_cell.length_a   1.000
_cell.length_b   1.000
_cell.length_c   1.000
_cell.angle_alpha   90.00
_cell.angle_beta   90.00
_cell.angle_gamma   90.00
#
_symmetry.space_group_name_H-M   'P 1'
#
loop_
_entity.id
_entity.type
_entity.pdbx_description
1 polymer ?
#
loop_
_entity_poly.entity_id
_entity_poly.type
_entity_poly.pdbx_seq_one_letter_code
_entity_poly.pdbx_strand_id
1 'polypeptide(L)'
;MIRIGSGYDVHKLVEGRKLIIGGVDIPHTMGLLGHSDADVLLHSISDALLGAAAMGDIGCLFPDNDEKYKGADSLELLREVVRVIGAQGWHIVNIDSTVAAQAPKLRPYIDEMRSNIADACSLDVSCVSVKATTEEGLGFTGRREGISASAVCLIEK
;
A
#
# COMPACT_ATOMS: atom_id res chain seq x y z
N MET A 1 3.81 23.59 -8.60
CA MET A 1 2.50 23.31 -7.92
C MET A 1 2.68 22.10 -7.02
N ILE A 2 2.22 22.19 -5.76
CA ILE A 2 2.31 21.09 -4.80
C ILE A 2 0.90 20.57 -4.53
N ARG A 3 0.74 19.24 -4.45
CA ARG A 3 -0.52 18.58 -4.08
C ARG A 3 -0.29 17.52 -3.03
N ILE A 4 -1.28 17.36 -2.16
CA ILE A 4 -1.36 16.29 -1.16
C ILE A 4 -2.37 15.25 -1.63
N GLY A 5 -2.09 13.97 -1.36
CA GLY A 5 -3.03 12.89 -1.56
C GLY A 5 -3.11 12.01 -0.32
N SER A 6 -4.26 11.40 -0.11
CA SER A 6 -4.46 10.40 0.95
C SER A 6 -5.06 9.14 0.36
N GLY A 7 -4.70 8.00 0.93
CA GLY A 7 -5.22 6.70 0.54
C GLY A 7 -5.55 5.87 1.77
N TYR A 8 -6.53 5.01 1.63
CA TYR A 8 -6.94 4.04 2.65
C TYR A 8 -7.32 2.74 1.98
N ASP A 9 -6.88 1.62 2.56
CA ASP A 9 -7.27 0.30 2.10
C ASP A 9 -7.46 -0.66 3.28
N VAL A 10 -8.24 -1.69 3.07
CA VAL A 10 -8.51 -2.74 4.05
C VAL A 10 -8.72 -4.06 3.35
N HIS A 11 -8.13 -5.13 3.90
CA HIS A 11 -8.34 -6.49 3.44
C HIS A 11 -8.63 -7.42 4.60
N LYS A 12 -9.49 -8.40 4.34
CA LYS A 12 -9.86 -9.42 5.32
C LYS A 12 -8.72 -10.42 5.50
N LEU A 13 -8.46 -10.82 6.75
CA LEU A 13 -7.56 -11.93 7.07
C LEU A 13 -8.28 -13.26 6.87
N VAL A 14 -7.64 -14.17 6.16
CA VAL A 14 -8.15 -15.52 5.88
C VAL A 14 -7.02 -16.54 5.94
N GLU A 15 -7.37 -17.80 6.16
CA GLU A 15 -6.42 -18.91 6.06
C GLU A 15 -6.08 -19.22 4.59
N GLY A 16 -4.92 -19.83 4.35
CA GLY A 16 -4.53 -20.32 3.03
C GLY A 16 -4.01 -19.24 2.06
N ARG A 17 -3.76 -18.03 2.55
CA ARG A 17 -3.19 -16.94 1.78
C ARG A 17 -1.86 -16.49 2.40
N LYS A 18 -0.94 -16.03 1.56
CA LYS A 18 0.28 -15.33 2.03
C LYS A 18 -0.11 -13.99 2.63
N LEU A 19 0.66 -13.55 3.61
CA LEU A 19 0.58 -12.20 4.15
C LEU A 19 1.68 -11.35 3.50
N ILE A 20 1.28 -10.53 2.52
CA ILE A 20 2.20 -9.65 1.81
C ILE A 20 1.85 -8.21 2.14
N ILE A 21 2.78 -7.48 2.76
CA ILE A 21 2.62 -6.08 3.14
C ILE A 21 3.90 -5.32 2.77
N GLY A 22 3.76 -4.23 2.03
CA GLY A 22 4.90 -3.46 1.55
C GLY A 22 5.85 -4.28 0.66
N GLY A 23 5.32 -5.25 -0.08
CA GLY A 23 6.07 -6.15 -0.93
C GLY A 23 6.84 -7.23 -0.17
N VAL A 24 6.62 -7.38 1.15
CA VAL A 24 7.30 -8.37 2.00
C VAL A 24 6.36 -9.52 2.30
N ASP A 25 6.82 -10.74 2.02
CA ASP A 25 6.10 -11.97 2.41
C ASP A 25 6.41 -12.27 3.88
N ILE A 26 5.44 -11.99 4.74
CA ILE A 26 5.58 -12.07 6.19
C ILE A 26 5.08 -13.44 6.69
N PRO A 27 5.91 -14.23 7.39
CA PRO A 27 5.45 -15.50 7.96
C PRO A 27 4.30 -15.27 8.96
N HIS A 28 3.16 -15.86 8.68
CA HIS A 28 1.98 -15.80 9.54
C HIS A 28 1.00 -16.92 9.20
N THR A 29 0.09 -17.22 10.12
CA THR A 29 -0.91 -18.28 9.95
C THR A 29 -2.02 -17.89 8.99
N MET A 30 -2.24 -16.59 8.79
CA MET A 30 -3.26 -16.03 7.91
C MET A 30 -2.65 -15.02 6.95
N GLY A 31 -3.30 -14.80 5.83
CA GLY A 31 -2.95 -13.77 4.85
C GLY A 31 -4.14 -12.92 4.46
N LEU A 32 -3.92 -11.94 3.60
CA LEU A 32 -4.94 -11.01 3.17
C LEU A 32 -5.66 -11.50 1.92
N LEU A 33 -6.98 -11.36 1.89
CA LEU A 33 -7.84 -11.76 0.79
C LEU A 33 -8.05 -10.58 -0.16
N GLY A 34 -7.82 -10.82 -1.46
CA GLY A 34 -8.06 -9.85 -2.51
C GLY A 34 -7.81 -10.45 -3.89
N HIS A 35 -8.15 -9.70 -4.94
CA HIS A 35 -7.96 -10.09 -6.33
C HIS A 35 -6.47 -10.17 -6.73
N SER A 36 -5.67 -9.20 -6.27
CA SER A 36 -4.20 -9.18 -6.38
C SER A 36 -3.56 -9.97 -5.23
N ASP A 37 -2.31 -9.65 -4.87
CA ASP A 37 -1.67 -10.17 -3.65
C ASP A 37 -2.27 -9.55 -2.37
N ALA A 38 -3.22 -8.63 -2.48
CA ALA A 38 -3.91 -7.94 -1.39
C ALA A 38 -2.97 -7.15 -0.46
N ASP A 39 -1.89 -6.58 -1.01
CA ASP A 39 -0.96 -5.73 -0.26
C ASP A 39 -1.64 -4.42 0.13
N VAL A 40 -2.18 -4.39 1.34
CA VAL A 40 -2.97 -3.27 1.85
C VAL A 40 -2.17 -1.96 1.92
N LEU A 41 -0.87 -2.05 2.21
CA LEU A 41 0.00 -0.88 2.29
C LEU A 41 0.25 -0.27 0.92
N LEU A 42 0.64 -1.08 -0.06
CA LEU A 42 0.92 -0.60 -1.42
C LEU A 42 -0.34 -0.08 -2.11
N HIS A 43 -1.51 -0.67 -1.83
CA HIS A 43 -2.79 -0.16 -2.35
C HIS A 43 -3.13 1.22 -1.78
N SER A 44 -2.93 1.43 -0.46
CA SER A 44 -3.17 2.74 0.14
C SER A 44 -2.23 3.82 -0.42
N ILE A 45 -0.96 3.49 -0.63
CA ILE A 45 0.02 4.40 -1.25
C ILE A 45 -0.36 4.73 -2.69
N SER A 46 -0.75 3.72 -3.46
CA SER A 46 -1.18 3.90 -4.86
C SER A 46 -2.38 4.84 -4.96
N ASP A 47 -3.37 4.66 -4.08
CA ASP A 47 -4.54 5.54 -4.02
C ASP A 47 -4.17 6.97 -3.61
N ALA A 48 -3.23 7.13 -2.67
CA ALA A 48 -2.75 8.45 -2.28
C ALA A 48 -2.13 9.19 -3.47
N LEU A 49 -1.29 8.51 -4.24
CA LEU A 49 -0.62 9.09 -5.41
C LEU A 49 -1.61 9.46 -6.52
N LEU A 50 -2.54 8.57 -6.84
CA LEU A 50 -3.58 8.83 -7.84
C LEU A 50 -4.50 9.97 -7.40
N GLY A 51 -4.89 9.98 -6.11
CA GLY A 51 -5.72 11.03 -5.54
C GLY A 51 -5.05 12.41 -5.61
N ALA A 52 -3.74 12.48 -5.28
CA ALA A 52 -2.96 13.72 -5.38
C ALA A 52 -2.94 14.27 -6.82
N ALA A 53 -2.83 13.37 -7.80
CA ALA A 53 -2.86 13.72 -9.22
C ALA A 53 -4.27 13.96 -9.78
N ALA A 54 -5.32 13.79 -8.96
CA ALA A 54 -6.72 13.87 -9.35
C ALA A 54 -7.09 12.86 -10.46
N MET A 55 -6.55 11.63 -10.37
CA MET A 55 -6.72 10.56 -11.34
C MET A 55 -7.58 9.39 -10.85
N GLY A 56 -8.34 9.60 -9.76
CA GLY A 56 -9.19 8.57 -9.18
C GLY A 56 -8.44 7.65 -8.24
N ASP A 57 -8.68 6.36 -8.37
CA ASP A 57 -8.15 5.32 -7.50
C ASP A 57 -7.63 4.11 -8.30
N ILE A 58 -7.06 3.13 -7.60
CA ILE A 58 -6.53 1.92 -8.26
C ILE A 58 -7.63 1.07 -8.92
N GLY A 59 -8.87 1.13 -8.43
CA GLY A 59 -10.00 0.41 -9.04
C GLY A 59 -10.31 0.91 -10.44
N CYS A 60 -10.08 2.19 -10.72
CA CYS A 60 -10.23 2.77 -12.05
C CYS A 60 -9.11 2.32 -12.99
N LEU A 61 -7.87 2.22 -12.48
CA LEU A 61 -6.70 1.87 -13.27
C LEU A 61 -6.54 0.35 -13.43
N PHE A 62 -6.88 -0.42 -12.39
CA PHE A 62 -6.75 -1.88 -12.33
C PHE A 62 -8.07 -2.52 -11.86
N PRO A 63 -9.09 -2.65 -12.73
CA PRO A 63 -10.38 -3.22 -12.33
C PRO A 63 -10.27 -4.63 -11.76
N ASP A 64 -10.94 -4.91 -10.64
CA ASP A 64 -10.96 -6.22 -9.98
C ASP A 64 -11.54 -7.35 -10.84
N ASN A 65 -12.38 -7.01 -11.81
CA ASN A 65 -12.97 -7.96 -12.74
C ASN A 65 -12.09 -8.26 -13.96
N ASP A 66 -10.91 -7.66 -14.06
CA ASP A 66 -9.96 -7.92 -15.13
C ASP A 66 -9.02 -9.07 -14.73
N GLU A 67 -9.15 -10.21 -15.41
CA GLU A 67 -8.31 -11.40 -15.18
C GLU A 67 -6.81 -11.12 -15.33
N LYS A 68 -6.43 -10.08 -16.08
CA LYS A 68 -5.06 -9.63 -16.24
C LYS A 68 -4.39 -9.31 -14.90
N TYR A 69 -5.16 -8.82 -13.90
CA TYR A 69 -4.63 -8.41 -12.60
C TYR A 69 -4.86 -9.44 -11.50
N LYS A 70 -5.43 -10.60 -11.82
CA LYS A 70 -5.62 -11.67 -10.84
C LYS A 70 -4.26 -12.18 -10.34
N GLY A 71 -4.07 -12.13 -9.02
CA GLY A 71 -2.81 -12.50 -8.39
C GLY A 71 -1.66 -11.52 -8.64
N ALA A 72 -1.95 -10.31 -9.14
CA ALA A 72 -0.92 -9.34 -9.51
C ALA A 72 -0.04 -8.95 -8.32
N ASP A 73 1.24 -8.73 -8.61
CA ASP A 73 2.21 -8.16 -7.68
C ASP A 73 1.93 -6.66 -7.51
N SER A 74 1.57 -6.25 -6.30
CA SER A 74 1.24 -4.86 -6.02
C SER A 74 2.42 -3.89 -6.13
N LEU A 75 3.67 -4.36 -6.05
CA LEU A 75 4.84 -3.54 -6.39
C LEU A 75 4.84 -3.16 -7.88
N GLU A 76 4.48 -4.08 -8.75
CA GLU A 76 4.34 -3.78 -10.19
C GLU A 76 3.17 -2.82 -10.44
N LEU A 77 2.06 -2.98 -9.73
CA LEU A 77 0.94 -2.04 -9.81
C LEU A 77 1.35 -0.64 -9.34
N LEU A 78 2.14 -0.54 -8.26
CA LEU A 78 2.67 0.73 -7.78
C LEU A 78 3.60 1.39 -8.81
N ARG A 79 4.49 0.61 -9.44
CA ARG A 79 5.35 1.13 -10.51
C ARG A 79 4.54 1.72 -11.67
N GLU A 80 3.45 1.05 -12.05
CA GLU A 80 2.56 1.56 -13.09
C GLU A 80 1.87 2.86 -12.67
N VAL A 81 1.42 2.98 -11.41
CA VAL A 81 0.89 4.23 -10.88
C VAL A 81 1.92 5.36 -10.98
N VAL A 82 3.15 5.10 -10.57
CA VAL A 82 4.24 6.08 -10.65
C VAL A 82 4.49 6.51 -12.10
N ARG A 83 4.49 5.56 -13.03
CA ARG A 83 4.63 5.84 -14.46
C ARG A 83 3.51 6.74 -14.98
N VAL A 84 2.27 6.44 -14.60
CA VAL A 84 1.08 7.16 -15.07
C VAL A 84 1.07 8.60 -14.55
N ILE A 85 1.33 8.83 -13.26
CA ILE A 85 1.39 10.20 -12.72
C ILE A 85 2.60 10.96 -13.26
N GLY A 86 3.74 10.28 -13.45
CA GLY A 86 4.94 10.85 -14.06
C GLY A 86 4.70 11.33 -15.50
N ALA A 87 3.90 10.60 -16.27
CA ALA A 87 3.50 11.01 -17.63
C ALA A 87 2.69 12.32 -17.63
N GLN A 88 2.07 12.67 -16.52
CA GLN A 88 1.38 13.95 -16.31
C GLN A 88 2.31 15.05 -15.78
N GLY A 89 3.59 14.75 -15.63
CA GLY A 89 4.59 15.69 -15.12
C GLY A 89 4.71 15.77 -13.61
N TRP A 90 4.06 14.85 -12.88
CA TRP A 90 4.13 14.83 -11.42
C TRP A 90 5.36 14.07 -10.93
N HIS A 91 6.00 14.62 -9.89
CA HIS A 91 7.09 14.00 -9.15
C HIS A 91 6.67 13.77 -7.70
N ILE A 92 7.02 12.61 -7.15
CA ILE A 92 6.73 12.30 -5.74
C ILE A 92 7.78 12.99 -4.88
N VAL A 93 7.34 13.74 -3.86
CA VAL A 93 8.22 14.41 -2.90
C VAL A 93 8.49 13.49 -1.70
N ASN A 94 7.42 12.99 -1.07
CA ASN A 94 7.53 12.03 0.03
C ASN A 94 6.25 11.23 0.21
N ILE A 95 6.37 10.12 0.95
CA ILE A 95 5.26 9.23 1.29
C ILE A 95 5.35 8.93 2.79
N ASP A 96 4.24 9.06 3.49
CA ASP A 96 4.08 8.60 4.88
C ASP A 96 2.88 7.65 4.95
N SER A 97 3.02 6.58 5.74
CA SER A 97 2.00 5.55 5.83
C SER A 97 1.94 4.89 7.20
N THR A 98 0.77 4.32 7.51
CA THR A 98 0.53 3.59 8.76
C THR A 98 -0.26 2.32 8.46
N VAL A 99 0.21 1.20 9.00
CA VAL A 99 -0.50 -0.09 8.93
C VAL A 99 -1.06 -0.40 10.32
N ALA A 100 -2.36 -0.66 10.39
CA ALA A 100 -3.04 -1.09 11.60
C ALA A 100 -3.25 -2.62 11.56
N ALA A 101 -2.51 -3.34 12.38
CA ALA A 101 -2.57 -4.80 12.47
C ALA A 101 -2.35 -5.23 13.91
N GLN A 102 -3.26 -6.07 14.45
CA GLN A 102 -3.09 -6.62 15.79
C GLN A 102 -1.94 -7.62 15.85
N ALA A 103 -1.77 -8.40 14.81
CA ALA A 103 -0.69 -9.37 14.61
C ALA A 103 -0.48 -9.60 13.10
N PRO A 104 0.71 -10.07 12.68
CA PRO A 104 1.94 -10.25 13.44
C PRO A 104 2.63 -8.92 13.76
N LYS A 105 3.74 -8.96 14.51
CA LYS A 105 4.62 -7.80 14.68
C LYS A 105 5.24 -7.43 13.35
N LEU A 106 5.03 -6.19 12.90
CA LEU A 106 5.52 -5.71 11.61
C LEU A 106 6.87 -5.01 11.69
N ARG A 107 7.30 -4.57 12.87
CA ARG A 107 8.55 -3.83 13.04
C ARG A 107 9.78 -4.46 12.38
N PRO A 108 10.01 -5.79 12.46
CA PRO A 108 11.19 -6.39 11.83
C PRO A 108 11.22 -6.25 10.29
N TYR A 109 10.09 -5.94 9.67
CA TYR A 109 9.94 -5.89 8.21
C TYR A 109 9.84 -4.47 7.65
N ILE A 110 9.77 -3.45 8.52
CA ILE A 110 9.51 -2.06 8.09
C ILE A 110 10.61 -1.52 7.19
N ASP A 111 11.88 -1.78 7.49
CA ASP A 111 12.98 -1.27 6.66
C ASP A 111 12.96 -1.87 5.25
N GLU A 112 12.63 -3.15 5.13
CA GLU A 112 12.47 -3.80 3.82
C GLU A 112 11.26 -3.23 3.06
N MET A 113 10.14 -2.99 3.75
CA MET A 113 8.98 -2.33 3.14
C MET A 113 9.34 -0.95 2.58
N ARG A 114 10.06 -0.15 3.37
CA ARG A 114 10.52 1.18 2.94
C ARG A 114 11.42 1.10 1.72
N SER A 115 12.35 0.17 1.71
CA SER A 115 13.26 -0.04 0.57
C SER A 115 12.49 -0.44 -0.69
N ASN A 116 11.52 -1.34 -0.58
CA ASN A 116 10.69 -1.77 -1.70
C ASN A 116 9.88 -0.62 -2.28
N ILE A 117 9.27 0.20 -1.41
CA ILE A 117 8.47 1.36 -1.83
C ILE A 117 9.37 2.42 -2.48
N ALA A 118 10.51 2.74 -1.87
CA ALA A 118 11.46 3.71 -2.39
C ALA A 118 11.96 3.30 -3.79
N ASP A 119 12.31 2.02 -3.96
CA ASP A 119 12.72 1.47 -5.25
C ASP A 119 11.61 1.60 -6.30
N ALA A 120 10.38 1.15 -5.96
CA ALA A 120 9.24 1.22 -6.88
C ALA A 120 8.89 2.66 -7.29
N CYS A 121 9.12 3.63 -6.40
CA CYS A 121 8.81 5.04 -6.63
C CYS A 121 10.00 5.86 -7.12
N SER A 122 11.18 5.25 -7.25
CA SER A 122 12.44 5.95 -7.61
C SER A 122 12.76 7.10 -6.64
N LEU A 123 12.57 6.85 -5.35
CA LEU A 123 12.82 7.81 -4.27
C LEU A 123 14.02 7.37 -3.42
N ASP A 124 14.66 8.35 -2.77
CA ASP A 124 15.54 8.04 -1.64
C ASP A 124 14.70 7.48 -0.49
N VAL A 125 15.23 6.48 0.23
CA VAL A 125 14.51 5.82 1.33
C VAL A 125 14.13 6.79 2.46
N SER A 126 14.87 7.91 2.62
CA SER A 126 14.54 8.94 3.59
C SER A 126 13.23 9.68 3.29
N CYS A 127 12.72 9.57 2.05
CA CYS A 127 11.44 10.15 1.65
C CYS A 127 10.26 9.20 1.89
N VAL A 128 10.50 7.99 2.41
CA VAL A 128 9.47 6.97 2.64
C VAL A 128 9.41 6.61 4.11
N SER A 129 8.24 6.82 4.72
CA SER A 129 7.95 6.44 6.11
C SER A 129 6.88 5.36 6.15
N VAL A 130 7.12 4.31 6.92
CA VAL A 130 6.16 3.26 7.24
C VAL A 130 6.11 3.08 8.75
N LYS A 131 4.92 3.20 9.33
CA LYS A 131 4.66 2.96 10.75
C LYS A 131 3.68 1.82 10.88
N ALA A 132 3.80 1.06 11.94
CA ALA A 132 2.85 0.00 12.29
C ALA A 132 2.28 0.28 13.68
N THR A 133 0.99 0.03 13.85
CA THR A 133 0.30 0.16 15.13
C THR A 133 -0.72 -0.95 15.32
N THR A 134 -1.05 -1.24 16.57
CA THR A 134 -2.28 -1.97 16.88
C THR A 134 -3.38 -0.98 17.17
N GLU A 135 -4.62 -1.44 17.21
CA GLU A 135 -5.75 -0.65 17.71
C GLU A 135 -6.20 -1.13 19.11
N GLU A 136 -5.23 -1.64 19.89
CA GLU A 136 -5.41 -2.02 21.29
C GLU A 136 -6.56 -3.04 21.50
N GLY A 137 -6.71 -3.98 20.58
CA GLY A 137 -7.76 -4.98 20.60
C GLY A 137 -9.14 -4.46 20.18
N LEU A 138 -9.23 -3.20 19.76
CA LEU A 138 -10.48 -2.55 19.38
C LEU A 138 -10.77 -2.73 17.87
N GLY A 139 -12.05 -2.87 17.55
CA GLY A 139 -12.53 -2.90 16.19
C GLY A 139 -12.11 -4.16 15.41
N PHE A 140 -12.29 -4.13 14.10
CA PHE A 140 -12.02 -5.28 13.25
C PHE A 140 -10.52 -5.63 13.16
N THR A 141 -9.63 -4.65 13.22
CA THR A 141 -8.19 -4.92 13.25
C THR A 141 -7.80 -5.52 14.60
N GLY A 142 -8.34 -4.99 15.70
CA GLY A 142 -8.11 -5.50 17.04
C GLY A 142 -8.62 -6.92 17.23
N ARG A 143 -9.71 -7.29 16.57
CA ARG A 143 -10.26 -8.66 16.57
C ARG A 143 -9.59 -9.58 15.54
N ARG A 144 -8.58 -9.10 14.81
CA ARG A 144 -7.86 -9.86 13.79
C ARG A 144 -8.74 -10.34 12.64
N GLU A 145 -9.77 -9.56 12.31
CA GLU A 145 -10.63 -9.83 11.16
C GLU A 145 -10.03 -9.30 9.86
N GLY A 146 -9.19 -8.28 9.96
CA GLY A 146 -8.54 -7.66 8.82
C GLY A 146 -7.37 -6.79 9.24
N ILE A 147 -6.69 -6.26 8.22
CA ILE A 147 -5.60 -5.28 8.35
C ILE A 147 -5.97 -4.08 7.50
N SER A 148 -5.75 -2.88 8.04
CA SER A 148 -5.95 -1.63 7.30
C SER A 148 -4.65 -0.87 7.16
N ALA A 149 -4.58 -0.02 6.14
CA ALA A 149 -3.47 0.90 5.96
C ALA A 149 -3.98 2.24 5.48
N SER A 150 -3.30 3.29 5.89
CA SER A 150 -3.51 4.65 5.39
C SER A 150 -2.18 5.22 4.91
N ALA A 151 -2.24 6.07 3.90
CA ALA A 151 -1.08 6.73 3.36
C ALA A 151 -1.39 8.19 3.04
N VAL A 152 -0.35 9.02 3.13
CA VAL A 152 -0.37 10.41 2.69
C VAL A 152 0.85 10.63 1.83
N CYS A 153 0.73 11.40 0.77
CA CYS A 153 1.86 11.76 -0.08
C CYS A 153 1.83 13.23 -0.48
N LEU A 154 2.99 13.76 -0.80
CA LEU A 154 3.14 15.03 -1.51
C LEU A 154 3.69 14.75 -2.90
N ILE A 155 3.11 15.40 -3.89
CA ILE A 155 3.63 15.41 -5.26
C ILE A 155 3.76 16.86 -5.74
N GLU A 156 4.66 17.08 -6.69
CA GLU A 156 4.89 18.41 -7.27
C GLU A 156 5.09 18.37 -8.78
N LYS A 157 4.84 19.51 -9.44
CA LYS A 157 5.23 19.83 -10.81
C LYS A 157 5.28 21.32 -11.06
#